data_171d38fb217ff951322c0184891a1dee
#
_entry.id   171d38fb217ff951322c0184891a1dee
#
_cell.length_a   1.000
_cell.length_b   1.000
_cell.length_c   1.000
_cell.angle_alpha   90.00
_cell.angle_beta   90.00
_cell.angle_gamma   90.00
#
_symmetry.space_group_name_H-M   'P 1'
#
loop_
_entity.id
_entity.type
_entity.pdbx_description
1 polymer ?
#
loop_
_entity_poly.entity_id
_entity_poly.type
_entity_poly.pdbx_seq_one_letter_code
_entity_poly.pdbx_strand_id
1 'polypeptide(L)'
;YANLKISDRLKELVKQMDIADKKLADYKKENELVDTGDVKGLKIKQIESISNRILEAEQNSQKLQNDLLSIKVADGNVDDLMAIEDLRTAKEISAIQDSLSANESNIQSLSLIYTDKHPKLVKANEFHQKLKTQLKEKIDVSIQQKAFELGNMENFIKLSQDELKEATDELRVIEEKESGMMKFAREVESSKKLYESFLQRVKETNEAQNL
;
A
#
# COMPACT_ATOMS: atom_id res chain seq x y z
N TYR A 1 -58.49 -39.72 -4.92
CA TYR A 1 -57.16 -40.23 -4.44
C TYR A 1 -56.00 -39.43 -5.04
N ALA A 2 -56.01 -39.12 -6.36
CA ALA A 2 -54.96 -38.37 -7.03
C ALA A 2 -54.82 -36.91 -6.53
N ASN A 3 -55.90 -36.21 -6.37
CA ASN A 3 -55.95 -34.80 -5.90
C ASN A 3 -55.41 -34.62 -4.46
N LEU A 4 -55.65 -35.61 -3.57
CA LEU A 4 -55.11 -35.61 -2.22
C LEU A 4 -53.58 -35.72 -2.24
N LYS A 5 -53.00 -36.63 -3.04
CA LYS A 5 -51.53 -36.79 -3.19
C LYS A 5 -50.85 -35.54 -3.78
N ILE A 6 -51.53 -34.87 -4.73
CA ILE A 6 -51.05 -33.61 -5.32
C ILE A 6 -51.02 -32.52 -4.29
N SER A 7 -52.13 -32.35 -3.51
CA SER A 7 -52.23 -31.38 -2.44
C SER A 7 -51.15 -31.58 -1.35
N ASP A 8 -50.92 -32.83 -0.96
CA ASP A 8 -49.91 -33.17 0.06
C ASP A 8 -48.48 -32.88 -0.45
N ARG A 9 -48.22 -33.16 -1.73
CA ARG A 9 -46.90 -32.85 -2.32
C ARG A 9 -46.70 -31.36 -2.45
N LEU A 10 -47.70 -30.56 -2.80
CA LEU A 10 -47.60 -29.12 -2.82
C LEU A 10 -47.32 -28.53 -1.41
N LYS A 11 -48.01 -29.03 -0.38
CA LYS A 11 -47.72 -28.61 0.99
C LYS A 11 -46.29 -28.94 1.42
N GLU A 12 -45.80 -30.10 1.03
CA GLU A 12 -44.40 -30.50 1.32
C GLU A 12 -43.39 -29.57 0.62
N LEU A 13 -43.61 -29.21 -0.67
CA LEU A 13 -42.75 -28.29 -1.41
C LEU A 13 -42.77 -26.89 -0.84
N VAL A 14 -43.93 -26.37 -0.43
CA VAL A 14 -44.05 -25.09 0.28
C VAL A 14 -43.21 -25.12 1.58
N LYS A 15 -43.39 -26.18 2.38
CA LYS A 15 -42.63 -26.36 3.62
C LYS A 15 -41.12 -26.39 3.39
N GLN A 16 -40.67 -27.08 2.32
CA GLN A 16 -39.25 -27.08 1.95
C GLN A 16 -38.76 -25.71 1.55
N MET A 17 -39.54 -24.93 0.82
CA MET A 17 -39.24 -23.56 0.43
C MET A 17 -39.16 -22.63 1.68
N ASP A 18 -40.13 -22.72 2.59
CA ASP A 18 -40.12 -21.94 3.85
C ASP A 18 -38.89 -22.27 4.73
N ILE A 19 -38.49 -23.53 4.78
CA ILE A 19 -37.27 -23.97 5.49
C ILE A 19 -36.02 -23.39 4.86
N ALA A 20 -35.93 -23.40 3.52
CA ALA A 20 -34.78 -22.85 2.79
C ALA A 20 -34.70 -21.33 2.98
N ASP A 21 -35.83 -20.62 2.85
CA ASP A 21 -35.90 -19.17 3.10
C ASP A 21 -35.49 -18.80 4.51
N LYS A 22 -35.97 -19.56 5.50
CA LYS A 22 -35.61 -19.34 6.90
C LYS A 22 -34.12 -19.54 7.14
N LYS A 23 -33.51 -20.61 6.58
CA LYS A 23 -32.06 -20.84 6.68
C LYS A 23 -31.25 -19.68 6.09
N LEU A 24 -31.65 -19.15 4.93
CA LEU A 24 -31.00 -18.00 4.31
C LEU A 24 -31.13 -16.75 5.20
N ALA A 25 -32.32 -16.49 5.75
CA ALA A 25 -32.57 -15.35 6.63
C ALA A 25 -31.76 -15.45 7.94
N ASP A 26 -31.75 -16.63 8.56
CA ASP A 26 -30.97 -16.90 9.78
C ASP A 26 -29.47 -16.72 9.50
N TYR A 27 -28.96 -17.27 8.40
CA TYR A 27 -27.55 -17.10 8.02
C TYR A 27 -27.17 -15.63 7.78
N LYS A 28 -28.01 -14.86 7.08
CA LYS A 28 -27.80 -13.43 6.88
C LYS A 28 -27.75 -12.67 8.21
N LYS A 29 -28.65 -13.00 9.13
CA LYS A 29 -28.72 -12.38 10.44
C LYS A 29 -27.52 -12.71 11.32
N GLU A 30 -27.14 -13.98 11.38
CA GLU A 30 -26.00 -14.46 12.20
C GLU A 30 -24.66 -13.89 11.71
N ASN A 31 -24.51 -13.65 10.42
CA ASN A 31 -23.29 -13.14 9.80
C ASN A 31 -23.32 -11.63 9.52
N GLU A 32 -24.37 -10.92 9.95
CA GLU A 32 -24.56 -9.47 9.74
C GLU A 32 -24.49 -9.04 8.26
N LEU A 33 -24.99 -9.91 7.35
CA LEU A 33 -24.92 -9.73 5.90
C LEU A 33 -26.05 -8.83 5.36
N VAL A 34 -26.24 -7.64 5.94
CA VAL A 34 -27.34 -6.75 5.53
C VAL A 34 -26.95 -5.85 4.34
N ASP A 35 -25.64 -5.57 4.14
CA ASP A 35 -25.16 -4.70 3.04
C ASP A 35 -23.69 -4.98 2.67
N THR A 36 -23.40 -6.20 2.22
CA THR A 36 -22.02 -6.66 2.02
C THR A 36 -21.33 -6.08 0.80
N GLY A 37 -22.06 -5.65 -0.21
CA GLY A 37 -21.49 -5.14 -1.46
C GLY A 37 -20.64 -3.88 -1.26
N ASP A 38 -21.16 -2.93 -0.49
CA ASP A 38 -20.46 -1.68 -0.19
C ASP A 38 -19.25 -1.89 0.74
N VAL A 39 -19.40 -2.77 1.75
CA VAL A 39 -18.31 -3.09 2.70
C VAL A 39 -17.14 -3.77 1.99
N LYS A 40 -17.42 -4.75 1.12
CA LYS A 40 -16.40 -5.43 0.31
C LYS A 40 -15.67 -4.45 -0.61
N GLY A 41 -16.42 -3.59 -1.31
CA GLY A 41 -15.85 -2.58 -2.19
C GLY A 41 -14.95 -1.59 -1.46
N LEU A 42 -15.33 -1.15 -0.26
CA LEU A 42 -14.50 -0.30 0.59
C LEU A 42 -13.22 -1.01 1.06
N LYS A 43 -13.31 -2.30 1.42
CA LYS A 43 -12.15 -3.08 1.84
C LYS A 43 -11.15 -3.29 0.71
N ILE A 44 -11.61 -3.56 -0.52
CA ILE A 44 -10.75 -3.66 -1.71
C ILE A 44 -10.02 -2.33 -1.95
N LYS A 45 -10.72 -1.19 -1.90
CA LYS A 45 -10.10 0.12 -2.04
C LYS A 45 -9.08 0.43 -0.94
N GLN A 46 -9.34 0.00 0.29
CA GLN A 46 -8.38 0.12 1.38
C GLN A 46 -7.11 -0.68 1.08
N ILE A 47 -7.23 -1.93 0.66
CA ILE A 47 -6.12 -2.81 0.27
C ILE A 47 -5.29 -2.18 -0.88
N GLU A 48 -5.95 -1.67 -1.92
CA GLU A 48 -5.29 -0.98 -3.03
C GLU A 48 -4.51 0.26 -2.55
N SER A 49 -5.11 1.06 -1.67
CA SER A 49 -4.47 2.25 -1.10
C SER A 49 -3.24 1.89 -0.26
N ILE A 50 -3.32 0.86 0.59
CA ILE A 50 -2.19 0.38 1.39
C ILE A 50 -1.08 -0.15 0.48
N SER A 51 -1.44 -0.95 -0.54
CA SER A 51 -0.48 -1.51 -1.51
C SER A 51 0.27 -0.43 -2.26
N ASN A 52 -0.42 0.64 -2.69
CA ASN A 52 0.22 1.77 -3.37
C ASN A 52 1.17 2.53 -2.44
N ARG A 53 0.81 2.73 -1.16
CA ARG A 53 1.69 3.36 -0.16
C ARG A 53 2.95 2.53 0.10
N ILE A 54 2.82 1.20 0.16
CA ILE A 54 3.96 0.29 0.29
C ILE A 54 4.88 0.42 -0.91
N LEU A 55 4.34 0.37 -2.13
CA LEU A 55 5.13 0.47 -3.36
C LEU A 55 5.92 1.79 -3.43
N GLU A 56 5.29 2.90 -3.11
CA GLU A 56 5.94 4.22 -3.07
C GLU A 56 7.05 4.26 -2.01
N ALA A 57 6.79 3.73 -0.81
CA ALA A 57 7.77 3.66 0.26
C ALA A 57 8.95 2.74 -0.10
N GLU A 58 8.71 1.60 -0.76
CA GLU A 58 9.77 0.70 -1.25
C GLU A 58 10.65 1.38 -2.30
N GLN A 59 10.08 2.13 -3.24
CA GLN A 59 10.84 2.90 -4.24
C GLN A 59 11.72 3.96 -3.57
N ASN A 60 11.19 4.69 -2.60
CA ASN A 60 11.94 5.69 -1.86
C ASN A 60 13.05 5.06 -0.98
N SER A 61 12.76 3.94 -0.32
CA SER A 61 13.73 3.16 0.44
C SER A 61 14.87 2.68 -0.46
N GLN A 62 14.57 2.17 -1.66
CA GLN A 62 15.56 1.73 -2.64
C GLN A 62 16.47 2.88 -3.08
N LYS A 63 15.92 4.08 -3.31
CA LYS A 63 16.69 5.28 -3.64
C LYS A 63 17.67 5.62 -2.51
N LEU A 64 17.17 5.69 -1.26
CA LEU A 64 18.00 5.97 -0.09
C LEU A 64 19.11 4.94 0.12
N GLN A 65 18.83 3.66 -0.08
CA GLN A 65 19.82 2.59 -0.01
C GLN A 65 20.90 2.77 -1.08
N ASN A 66 20.54 3.08 -2.31
CA ASN A 66 21.50 3.34 -3.40
C ASN A 66 22.38 4.55 -3.11
N ASP A 67 21.79 5.64 -2.59
CA ASP A 67 22.55 6.83 -2.16
C ASP A 67 23.55 6.49 -1.07
N LEU A 68 23.15 5.74 -0.03
CA LEU A 68 24.02 5.33 1.07
C LEU A 68 25.13 4.36 0.60
N LEU A 69 24.84 3.49 -0.38
CA LEU A 69 25.85 2.65 -1.01
C LEU A 69 26.87 3.50 -1.78
N SER A 70 26.42 4.48 -2.55
CA SER A 70 27.29 5.40 -3.29
C SER A 70 28.17 6.22 -2.34
N ILE A 71 27.62 6.70 -1.23
CA ILE A 71 28.35 7.38 -0.16
C ILE A 71 29.44 6.47 0.43
N LYS A 72 29.10 5.22 0.68
CA LYS A 72 30.06 4.23 1.22
C LYS A 72 31.21 3.95 0.24
N VAL A 73 30.91 3.87 -1.05
CA VAL A 73 31.91 3.67 -2.11
C VAL A 73 32.83 4.88 -2.24
N ALA A 74 32.29 6.10 -2.06
CA ALA A 74 33.09 7.35 -2.12
C ALA A 74 34.14 7.45 -1.00
N ASP A 75 34.03 6.64 0.07
CA ASP A 75 35.01 6.52 1.17
C ASP A 75 35.54 7.87 1.70
N GLY A 76 34.65 8.86 1.80
CA GLY A 76 34.97 10.21 2.29
C GLY A 76 35.62 11.12 1.26
N ASN A 77 35.79 10.71 0.01
CA ASN A 77 36.21 11.58 -1.09
C ASN A 77 35.11 12.59 -1.39
N VAL A 78 35.39 13.87 -1.17
CA VAL A 78 34.41 14.97 -1.31
C VAL A 78 33.91 15.08 -2.75
N ASP A 79 34.78 14.91 -3.74
CA ASP A 79 34.41 15.03 -5.16
C ASP A 79 33.43 13.90 -5.58
N ASP A 80 33.69 12.68 -5.11
CA ASP A 80 32.80 11.53 -5.36
C ASP A 80 31.46 11.69 -4.60
N LEU A 81 31.48 12.23 -3.37
CA LEU A 81 30.28 12.53 -2.61
C LEU A 81 29.43 13.62 -3.29
N MET A 82 30.07 14.60 -3.95
CA MET A 82 29.39 15.65 -4.71
C MET A 82 28.82 15.17 -6.05
N ALA A 83 29.17 13.98 -6.51
CA ALA A 83 28.49 13.34 -7.64
C ALA A 83 27.07 12.86 -7.26
N ILE A 84 26.77 12.70 -5.97
CA ILE A 84 25.43 12.33 -5.46
C ILE A 84 24.58 13.60 -5.48
N GLU A 85 23.53 13.59 -6.33
CA GLU A 85 22.69 14.76 -6.62
C GLU A 85 22.06 15.35 -5.35
N ASP A 86 21.53 14.53 -4.47
CA ASP A 86 20.87 14.96 -3.24
C ASP A 86 21.83 15.65 -2.25
N LEU A 87 23.11 15.24 -2.19
CA LEU A 87 24.12 15.92 -1.40
C LEU A 87 24.53 17.24 -2.07
N ARG A 88 24.77 17.20 -3.37
CA ARG A 88 25.18 18.39 -4.15
C ARG A 88 24.14 19.50 -4.13
N THR A 89 22.84 19.16 -4.18
CA THR A 89 21.72 20.13 -4.20
C THR A 89 21.27 20.56 -2.83
N ALA A 90 21.77 19.93 -1.75
CA ALA A 90 21.48 20.36 -0.39
C ALA A 90 21.94 21.81 -0.18
N LYS A 91 20.99 22.71 0.17
CA LYS A 91 21.19 24.15 0.21
C LYS A 91 22.43 24.59 1.01
N GLU A 92 22.67 23.96 2.15
CA GLU A 92 23.82 24.32 3.00
C GLU A 92 25.14 23.85 2.40
N ILE A 93 25.15 22.68 1.77
CA ILE A 93 26.34 22.11 1.10
C ILE A 93 26.68 22.94 -0.13
N SER A 94 25.71 23.25 -0.97
CA SER A 94 25.87 24.10 -2.15
C SER A 94 26.43 25.51 -1.78
N ALA A 95 25.89 26.16 -0.74
CA ALA A 95 26.39 27.45 -0.31
C ALA A 95 27.85 27.44 0.19
N ILE A 96 28.27 26.34 0.84
CA ILE A 96 29.69 26.19 1.26
C ILE A 96 30.57 25.95 0.03
N GLN A 97 30.13 25.18 -0.95
CA GLN A 97 30.87 24.96 -2.20
C GLN A 97 31.07 26.25 -2.99
N ASP A 98 30.02 27.09 -3.09
CA ASP A 98 30.13 28.41 -3.73
C ASP A 98 31.17 29.29 -2.99
N SER A 99 31.17 29.25 -1.66
CA SER A 99 32.14 29.97 -0.84
C SER A 99 33.56 29.43 -1.00
N LEU A 100 33.72 28.09 -1.14
CA LEU A 100 35.02 27.47 -1.43
C LEU A 100 35.56 27.92 -2.78
N SER A 101 34.75 27.88 -3.82
CA SER A 101 35.14 28.27 -5.19
C SER A 101 35.52 29.76 -5.25
N ALA A 102 34.77 30.63 -4.57
CA ALA A 102 35.09 32.03 -4.46
C ALA A 102 36.42 32.28 -3.71
N ASN A 103 36.64 31.54 -2.61
CA ASN A 103 37.88 31.65 -1.85
C ASN A 103 39.10 31.11 -2.59
N GLU A 104 38.97 30.03 -3.36
CA GLU A 104 40.02 29.50 -4.24
C GLU A 104 40.45 30.52 -5.27
N SER A 105 39.51 31.17 -5.94
CA SER A 105 39.79 32.27 -6.86
C SER A 105 40.53 33.44 -6.18
N ASN A 106 40.18 33.77 -4.93
CA ASN A 106 40.86 34.76 -4.14
C ASN A 106 42.30 34.35 -3.78
N ILE A 107 42.50 33.09 -3.35
CA ILE A 107 43.81 32.53 -3.05
C ILE A 107 44.71 32.60 -4.30
N GLN A 108 44.20 32.14 -5.47
CA GLN A 108 44.95 32.23 -6.75
C GLN A 108 45.39 33.68 -7.04
N SER A 109 44.45 34.64 -6.90
CA SER A 109 44.77 36.06 -7.15
C SER A 109 45.83 36.62 -6.16
N LEU A 110 45.74 36.24 -4.88
CA LEU A 110 46.70 36.64 -3.86
C LEU A 110 48.07 35.98 -4.07
N SER A 111 48.15 34.76 -4.52
CA SER A 111 49.40 34.01 -4.76
C SER A 111 50.23 34.59 -5.91
N LEU A 112 49.61 35.30 -6.85
CA LEU A 112 50.29 36.04 -7.91
C LEU A 112 51.04 37.27 -7.39
N ILE A 113 50.63 37.83 -6.24
CA ILE A 113 51.14 39.10 -5.73
C ILE A 113 51.95 38.92 -4.45
N TYR A 114 51.65 37.94 -3.65
CA TYR A 114 52.18 37.75 -2.30
C TYR A 114 52.87 36.39 -2.15
N THR A 115 53.89 36.31 -1.30
CA THR A 115 54.53 35.06 -0.90
C THR A 115 53.66 34.29 0.10
N ASP A 116 53.94 33.00 0.26
CA ASP A 116 53.15 32.09 1.13
C ASP A 116 53.05 32.53 2.59
N LYS A 117 54.03 33.31 3.07
CA LYS A 117 54.09 33.84 4.43
C LYS A 117 53.31 35.17 4.62
N HIS A 118 52.76 35.72 3.55
CA HIS A 118 52.07 37.00 3.66
C HIS A 118 50.74 36.84 4.42
N PRO A 119 50.45 37.73 5.39
CA PRO A 119 49.26 37.58 6.28
C PRO A 119 47.93 37.45 5.53
N LYS A 120 47.76 38.08 4.39
CA LYS A 120 46.54 37.98 3.56
C LYS A 120 46.38 36.57 2.97
N LEU A 121 47.45 35.96 2.46
CA LEU A 121 47.42 34.64 1.89
C LEU A 121 47.24 33.57 2.97
N VAL A 122 47.90 33.73 4.13
CA VAL A 122 47.71 32.87 5.31
C VAL A 122 46.26 32.88 5.75
N LYS A 123 45.66 34.04 5.93
CA LYS A 123 44.22 34.15 6.32
C LYS A 123 43.27 33.53 5.29
N ALA A 124 43.52 33.69 3.99
CA ALA A 124 42.71 33.08 2.94
C ALA A 124 42.79 31.54 2.95
N ASN A 125 43.99 31.00 3.20
CA ASN A 125 44.19 29.56 3.36
C ASN A 125 43.52 29.01 4.64
N GLU A 126 43.65 29.73 5.77
CA GLU A 126 42.95 29.33 7.02
C GLU A 126 41.44 29.30 6.82
N PHE A 127 40.89 30.32 6.14
CA PHE A 127 39.46 30.36 5.81
C PHE A 127 39.04 29.19 4.90
N HIS A 128 39.87 28.86 3.90
CA HIS A 128 39.66 27.73 3.03
C HIS A 128 39.60 26.40 3.83
N GLN A 129 40.51 26.19 4.76
CA GLN A 129 40.51 24.99 5.61
C GLN A 129 39.27 24.94 6.50
N LYS A 130 38.84 26.08 7.05
CA LYS A 130 37.58 26.16 7.83
C LYS A 130 36.36 25.76 6.99
N LEU A 131 36.25 26.25 5.75
CA LEU A 131 35.17 25.89 4.83
C LEU A 131 35.18 24.40 4.50
N LYS A 132 36.35 23.82 4.28
CA LYS A 132 36.48 22.35 4.05
C LYS A 132 35.99 21.55 5.27
N THR A 133 36.34 21.97 6.48
CA THR A 133 35.87 21.31 7.69
C THR A 133 34.33 21.43 7.81
N GLN A 134 33.79 22.62 7.59
CA GLN A 134 32.34 22.84 7.60
C GLN A 134 31.61 22.01 6.53
N LEU A 135 32.18 21.88 5.32
CA LEU A 135 31.64 21.05 4.26
C LEU A 135 31.55 19.58 4.70
N LYS A 136 32.63 19.06 5.27
CA LYS A 136 32.66 17.68 5.77
C LYS A 136 31.63 17.44 6.86
N GLU A 137 31.53 18.34 7.85
CA GLU A 137 30.54 18.26 8.93
C GLU A 137 29.11 18.24 8.38
N LYS A 138 28.80 19.08 7.38
CA LYS A 138 27.47 19.15 6.78
C LYS A 138 27.15 17.89 5.95
N ILE A 139 28.13 17.34 5.26
CA ILE A 139 28.00 16.06 4.56
C ILE A 139 27.73 14.94 5.56
N ASP A 140 28.49 14.85 6.66
CA ASP A 140 28.31 13.83 7.69
C ASP A 140 26.90 13.88 8.32
N VAL A 141 26.39 15.10 8.61
CA VAL A 141 25.03 15.31 9.10
C VAL A 141 24.00 14.84 8.08
N SER A 142 24.19 15.17 6.79
CA SER A 142 23.26 14.74 5.73
C SER A 142 23.23 13.22 5.56
N ILE A 143 24.39 12.56 5.70
CA ILE A 143 24.49 11.08 5.68
C ILE A 143 23.71 10.46 6.83
N GLN A 144 23.88 11.00 8.06
CA GLN A 144 23.15 10.53 9.23
C GLN A 144 21.63 10.69 9.06
N GLN A 145 21.20 11.83 8.50
CA GLN A 145 19.78 12.07 8.20
C GLN A 145 19.23 11.03 7.21
N LYS A 146 19.95 10.76 6.10
CA LYS A 146 19.54 9.72 5.13
C LYS A 146 19.46 8.32 5.76
N ALA A 147 20.40 7.96 6.62
CA ALA A 147 20.39 6.67 7.31
C ALA A 147 19.19 6.56 8.28
N PHE A 148 18.88 7.63 9.00
CA PHE A 148 17.70 7.70 9.87
C PHE A 148 16.39 7.62 9.08
N GLU A 149 16.32 8.34 7.95
CA GLU A 149 15.15 8.34 7.06
C GLU A 149 14.91 6.94 6.46
N LEU A 150 15.98 6.24 6.06
CA LEU A 150 15.91 4.85 5.61
C LEU A 150 15.32 3.95 6.70
N GLY A 151 15.81 4.03 7.93
CA GLY A 151 15.29 3.24 9.04
C GLY A 151 13.81 3.51 9.34
N ASN A 152 13.37 4.77 9.24
CA ASN A 152 11.96 5.12 9.38
C ASN A 152 11.11 4.56 8.23
N MET A 153 11.63 4.60 7.00
CA MET A 153 10.95 4.08 5.83
C MET A 153 10.77 2.56 5.91
N GLU A 154 11.81 1.83 6.32
CA GLU A 154 11.75 0.38 6.51
C GLU A 154 10.71 -0.01 7.60
N ASN A 155 10.67 0.74 8.71
CA ASN A 155 9.65 0.54 9.74
C ASN A 155 8.23 0.83 9.22
N PHE A 156 8.07 1.90 8.43
CA PHE A 156 6.79 2.24 7.81
C PHE A 156 6.32 1.13 6.86
N ILE A 157 7.20 0.61 6.01
CA ILE A 157 6.90 -0.50 5.09
C ILE A 157 6.42 -1.71 5.89
N LYS A 158 7.13 -2.08 6.96
CA LYS A 158 6.76 -3.23 7.80
C LYS A 158 5.37 -3.06 8.41
N LEU A 159 5.09 -1.92 9.03
CA LEU A 159 3.78 -1.63 9.62
C LEU A 159 2.67 -1.64 8.57
N SER A 160 2.92 -1.08 7.38
CA SER A 160 1.95 -1.10 6.29
C SER A 160 1.72 -2.51 5.72
N GLN A 161 2.74 -3.38 5.71
CA GLN A 161 2.58 -4.80 5.33
C GLN A 161 1.73 -5.57 6.34
N ASP A 162 1.88 -5.29 7.65
CA ASP A 162 1.02 -5.87 8.69
C ASP A 162 -0.43 -5.39 8.53
N GLU A 163 -0.65 -4.09 8.26
CA GLU A 163 -1.97 -3.51 7.96
C GLU A 163 -2.61 -4.14 6.70
N LEU A 164 -1.81 -4.35 5.65
CA LEU A 164 -2.25 -5.02 4.42
C LEU A 164 -2.71 -6.45 4.67
N LYS A 165 -1.96 -7.18 5.47
CA LYS A 165 -2.30 -8.55 5.85
C LYS A 165 -3.62 -8.60 6.62
N GLU A 166 -3.80 -7.73 7.62
CA GLU A 166 -5.05 -7.64 8.38
C GLU A 166 -6.24 -7.33 7.47
N ALA A 167 -6.13 -6.31 6.61
CA ALA A 167 -7.18 -5.94 5.67
C ALA A 167 -7.52 -7.07 4.68
N THR A 168 -6.52 -7.85 4.26
CA THR A 168 -6.70 -9.00 3.37
C THR A 168 -7.39 -10.17 4.10
N ASP A 169 -7.03 -10.44 5.36
CA ASP A 169 -7.69 -11.46 6.17
C ASP A 169 -9.16 -11.10 6.45
N GLU A 170 -9.46 -9.82 6.71
CA GLU A 170 -10.85 -9.35 6.85
C GLU A 170 -11.64 -9.51 5.54
N LEU A 171 -11.05 -9.18 4.38
CA LEU A 171 -11.68 -9.38 3.08
C LEU A 171 -12.01 -10.85 2.85
N ARG A 172 -11.10 -11.76 3.20
CA ARG A 172 -11.32 -13.21 3.09
C ARG A 172 -12.52 -13.66 3.93
N VAL A 173 -12.65 -13.17 5.16
CA VAL A 173 -13.81 -13.47 6.02
C VAL A 173 -15.12 -13.00 5.37
N ILE A 174 -15.12 -11.80 4.77
CA ILE A 174 -16.30 -11.29 4.04
C ILE A 174 -16.64 -12.22 2.87
N GLU A 175 -15.64 -12.65 2.08
CA GLU A 175 -15.83 -13.55 0.93
C GLU A 175 -16.34 -14.93 1.34
N GLU A 176 -15.85 -15.48 2.45
CA GLU A 176 -16.35 -16.75 3.01
C GLU A 176 -17.82 -16.64 3.42
N LYS A 177 -18.19 -15.54 4.07
CA LYS A 177 -19.60 -15.25 4.43
C LYS A 177 -20.49 -15.08 3.21
N GLU A 178 -20.06 -14.36 2.19
CA GLU A 178 -20.79 -14.21 0.91
C GLU A 178 -20.96 -15.56 0.20
N SER A 179 -19.94 -16.39 0.17
CA SER A 179 -19.98 -17.72 -0.43
C SER A 179 -20.99 -18.61 0.28
N GLY A 180 -21.03 -18.58 1.62
CA GLY A 180 -22.04 -19.26 2.42
C GLY A 180 -23.47 -18.78 2.11
N MET A 181 -23.67 -17.47 2.01
CA MET A 181 -24.95 -16.86 1.64
C MET A 181 -25.41 -17.33 0.24
N MET A 182 -24.51 -17.36 -0.75
CA MET A 182 -24.86 -17.82 -2.10
C MET A 182 -25.26 -19.30 -2.13
N LYS A 183 -24.69 -20.13 -1.25
CA LYS A 183 -25.09 -21.54 -1.13
C LYS A 183 -26.55 -21.66 -0.69
N PHE A 184 -26.95 -20.92 0.35
CA PHE A 184 -28.33 -20.92 0.82
C PHE A 184 -29.29 -20.26 -0.18
N ALA A 185 -28.89 -19.20 -0.86
CA ALA A 185 -29.66 -18.55 -1.91
C ALA A 185 -29.96 -19.52 -3.08
N ARG A 186 -29.00 -20.38 -3.47
CA ARG A 186 -29.24 -21.42 -4.48
C ARG A 186 -30.20 -22.52 -3.99
N GLU A 187 -30.18 -22.86 -2.69
CA GLU A 187 -31.11 -23.80 -2.09
C GLU A 187 -32.55 -23.27 -2.17
N VAL A 188 -32.75 -21.98 -1.85
CA VAL A 188 -34.03 -21.28 -2.02
C VAL A 188 -34.50 -21.30 -3.48
N GLU A 189 -33.65 -20.88 -4.39
CA GLU A 189 -33.97 -20.86 -5.84
C GLU A 189 -34.33 -22.24 -6.39
N SER A 190 -33.58 -23.28 -5.98
CA SER A 190 -33.85 -24.67 -6.36
C SER A 190 -35.20 -25.12 -5.83
N SER A 191 -35.52 -24.85 -4.57
CA SER A 191 -36.80 -25.20 -3.96
C SER A 191 -37.97 -24.51 -4.65
N LYS A 192 -37.82 -23.22 -5.01
CA LYS A 192 -38.80 -22.45 -5.76
C LYS A 192 -39.03 -23.01 -7.17
N LYS A 193 -37.96 -23.33 -7.90
CA LYS A 193 -38.07 -23.95 -9.25
C LYS A 193 -38.78 -25.30 -9.20
N LEU A 194 -38.51 -26.12 -8.17
CA LEU A 194 -39.21 -27.39 -7.98
C LEU A 194 -40.71 -27.19 -7.76
N TYR A 195 -41.09 -26.26 -6.91
CA TYR A 195 -42.48 -25.90 -6.66
C TYR A 195 -43.19 -25.42 -7.95
N GLU A 196 -42.58 -24.48 -8.66
CA GLU A 196 -43.12 -23.94 -9.93
C GLU A 196 -43.27 -25.02 -10.99
N SER A 197 -42.25 -25.86 -11.17
CA SER A 197 -42.29 -26.98 -12.13
C SER A 197 -43.40 -28.01 -11.79
N PHE A 198 -43.61 -28.29 -10.48
CA PHE A 198 -44.66 -29.15 -10.04
C PHE A 198 -46.04 -28.55 -10.27
N LEU A 199 -46.25 -27.26 -9.98
CA LEU A 199 -47.47 -26.53 -10.27
C LEU A 199 -47.83 -26.56 -11.74
N GLN A 200 -46.87 -26.36 -12.62
CA GLN A 200 -47.07 -26.38 -14.06
C GLN A 200 -47.54 -27.75 -14.52
N ARG A 201 -46.89 -28.82 -14.05
CA ARG A 201 -47.30 -30.20 -14.37
C ARG A 201 -48.70 -30.53 -13.88
N VAL A 202 -49.11 -30.04 -12.72
CA VAL A 202 -50.45 -30.19 -12.19
C VAL A 202 -51.49 -29.48 -13.07
N LYS A 203 -51.20 -28.27 -13.54
CA LYS A 203 -52.06 -27.58 -14.50
C LYS A 203 -52.25 -28.30 -15.81
N GLU A 204 -51.16 -28.76 -16.43
CA GLU A 204 -51.15 -29.53 -17.68
C GLU A 204 -51.93 -30.84 -17.56
N THR A 205 -51.79 -31.52 -16.41
CA THR A 205 -52.51 -32.78 -16.17
C THR A 205 -54.02 -32.54 -15.97
N ASN A 206 -54.41 -31.47 -15.27
CA ASN A 206 -55.82 -31.13 -15.09
C ASN A 206 -56.48 -30.66 -16.39
N GLU A 207 -55.75 -29.94 -17.25
CA GLU A 207 -56.26 -29.53 -18.57
C GLU A 207 -56.45 -30.76 -19.47
N ALA A 208 -55.55 -31.74 -19.45
CA ALA A 208 -55.64 -32.97 -20.22
C ALA A 208 -56.72 -33.94 -19.73
N GLN A 209 -57.21 -33.81 -18.46
CA GLN A 209 -58.32 -34.61 -17.94
C GLN A 209 -59.71 -34.00 -18.20
N ASN A 210 -59.73 -32.70 -18.60
CA ASN A 210 -60.98 -31.96 -18.88
C ASN A 210 -61.28 -31.91 -20.41
N LEU A 211 -60.49 -32.55 -21.23
CA LEU A 211 -60.71 -32.82 -22.67
C LEU A 211 -61.23 -34.25 -22.88
#